data_da28094dc12ab76582aacf7f28cdd5db
#
_entry.id   da28094dc12ab76582aacf7f28cdd5db
#
_cell.length_a   1.000
_cell.length_b   1.000
_cell.length_c   1.000
_cell.angle_alpha   90.00
_cell.angle_beta   90.00
_cell.angle_gamma   90.00
#
_symmetry.space_group_name_H-M   'P 1'
#
loop_
_entity.id
_entity.type
_entity.pdbx_description
1 polymer ?
#
loop_
_entity_poly.entity_id
_entity_poly.type
_entity_poly.pdbx_seq_one_letter_code
_entity_poly.pdbx_strand_id
1 'polypeptide(L)'
;MTTLRLKNSIKACAAVLSVLTFCSCSWGEDYWTDSYVEAYHEINGLRIHQCKLGSITFIGSGRSASIKSTGEDKAWFDRICHENGDFTYSRKVRLMYGMPGINAYTPDIVSIDVLCEDDFDSSHPAGSSLNDYIKIKYRSVWSYIAAGYTGPDPYPDLRVKTRQLSEITPEDLRILLSDPELHFVTKPEKIGIHSLKIVLKTADGREHSDTFHYDFSKGQLTDLKWSSGR
;
A
#
# COMPACT_ATOMS: atom_id res chain seq x y z
N MET A 1 48.96 -38.48 23.64
CA MET A 1 47.49 -38.51 23.80
C MET A 1 46.76 -37.20 23.43
N THR A 2 47.46 -36.09 23.23
CA THR A 2 46.90 -34.74 23.03
C THR A 2 46.51 -34.46 21.56
N THR A 3 47.15 -35.06 20.57
CA THR A 3 46.91 -34.81 19.14
C THR A 3 45.63 -35.43 18.60
N LEU A 4 45.13 -36.52 19.22
CA LEU A 4 43.90 -37.20 18.77
C LEU A 4 42.65 -36.44 19.20
N ARG A 5 42.68 -35.76 20.36
CA ARG A 5 41.54 -34.94 20.85
C ARG A 5 41.33 -33.68 20.00
N LEU A 6 42.42 -33.07 19.52
CA LEU A 6 42.37 -31.86 18.71
C LEU A 6 41.72 -32.13 17.31
N LYS A 7 42.06 -33.28 16.70
CA LYS A 7 41.48 -33.67 15.39
C LYS A 7 39.98 -33.97 15.46
N ASN A 8 39.51 -34.52 16.57
CA ASN A 8 38.07 -34.78 16.76
C ASN A 8 37.27 -33.50 17.02
N SER A 9 37.84 -32.52 17.73
CA SER A 9 37.22 -31.20 17.95
C SER A 9 37.12 -30.40 16.65
N ILE A 10 38.14 -30.46 15.78
CA ILE A 10 38.09 -29.77 14.47
C ILE A 10 37.06 -30.41 13.54
N LYS A 11 36.90 -31.75 13.56
CA LYS A 11 35.87 -32.42 12.78
C LYS A 11 34.46 -32.12 13.27
N ALA A 12 34.27 -32.01 14.58
CA ALA A 12 32.97 -31.63 15.17
C ALA A 12 32.59 -30.17 14.85
N CYS A 13 33.55 -29.22 14.91
CA CYS A 13 33.34 -27.85 14.51
C CYS A 13 33.05 -27.70 13.00
N ALA A 14 33.74 -28.47 12.14
CA ALA A 14 33.49 -28.46 10.73
C ALA A 14 32.10 -29.03 10.36
N ALA A 15 31.64 -30.07 11.07
CA ALA A 15 30.32 -30.64 10.88
C ALA A 15 29.20 -29.67 11.37
N VAL A 16 29.41 -28.93 12.46
CA VAL A 16 28.45 -27.92 12.93
C VAL A 16 28.42 -26.71 11.98
N LEU A 17 29.57 -26.26 11.45
CA LEU A 17 29.62 -25.20 10.45
C LEU A 17 28.95 -25.62 9.14
N SER A 18 29.08 -26.85 8.69
CA SER A 18 28.43 -27.32 7.46
C SER A 18 26.91 -27.46 7.62
N VAL A 19 26.41 -27.80 8.79
CA VAL A 19 24.97 -27.82 9.08
C VAL A 19 24.40 -26.40 9.14
N LEU A 20 25.15 -25.41 9.61
CA LEU A 20 24.71 -24.01 9.63
C LEU A 20 24.72 -23.36 8.23
N THR A 21 25.54 -23.85 7.30
CA THR A 21 25.54 -23.34 5.92
C THR A 21 24.43 -23.93 5.05
N PHE A 22 23.79 -25.03 5.45
CA PHE A 22 22.62 -25.61 4.75
C PHE A 22 21.26 -25.11 5.27
N CYS A 23 21.22 -24.33 6.35
CA CYS A 23 20.05 -23.57 6.75
C CYS A 23 20.01 -22.20 6.03
N SER A 24 20.25 -22.15 4.74
CA SER A 24 19.72 -21.06 3.93
C SER A 24 18.20 -21.30 3.81
N CYS A 25 17.46 -20.91 4.85
CA CYS A 25 16.02 -20.83 4.75
C CYS A 25 15.70 -19.96 3.53
N SER A 26 15.20 -20.58 2.49
CA SER A 26 14.59 -19.81 1.39
C SER A 26 13.33 -19.15 1.96
N TRP A 27 13.48 -17.90 2.40
CA TRP A 27 12.41 -17.11 3.06
C TRP A 27 11.31 -16.70 2.07
N GLY A 28 11.02 -17.52 1.08
CA GLY A 28 10.01 -17.24 0.07
C GLY A 28 9.47 -18.52 -0.56
N GLU A 29 8.24 -18.46 -0.98
CA GLU A 29 7.55 -19.52 -1.72
C GLU A 29 7.33 -19.09 -3.16
N ASP A 30 7.50 -20.03 -4.08
CA ASP A 30 7.28 -19.81 -5.50
C ASP A 30 5.83 -20.15 -5.87
N TYR A 31 5.15 -19.23 -6.56
CA TYR A 31 3.79 -19.38 -7.05
C TYR A 31 3.73 -19.11 -8.55
N TRP A 32 2.97 -19.91 -9.27
CA TRP A 32 2.53 -19.55 -10.62
C TRP A 32 1.28 -18.69 -10.52
N THR A 33 1.26 -17.61 -11.27
CA THR A 33 0.11 -16.71 -11.34
C THR A 33 -0.08 -16.20 -12.74
N ASP A 34 -1.33 -16.07 -13.16
CA ASP A 34 -1.74 -15.45 -14.41
C ASP A 34 -2.09 -13.96 -14.22
N SER A 35 -1.97 -13.44 -12.99
CA SER A 35 -2.19 -12.04 -12.65
C SER A 35 -0.89 -11.30 -12.34
N TYR A 36 -0.85 -10.01 -12.67
CA TYR A 36 0.24 -9.12 -12.30
C TYR A 36 0.12 -8.66 -10.84
N VAL A 37 -1.11 -8.35 -10.39
CA VAL A 37 -1.41 -8.04 -9.00
C VAL A 37 -1.38 -9.33 -8.18
N GLU A 38 -0.71 -9.28 -7.04
CA GLU A 38 -0.51 -10.44 -6.16
C GLU A 38 -1.56 -10.55 -5.06
N ALA A 39 -2.16 -9.41 -4.67
CA ALA A 39 -3.27 -9.39 -3.73
C ALA A 39 -4.19 -8.20 -3.98
N TYR A 40 -5.49 -8.40 -3.70
CA TYR A 40 -6.47 -7.32 -3.64
C TYR A 40 -6.99 -7.13 -2.23
N HIS A 41 -7.18 -5.87 -1.86
CA HIS A 41 -7.75 -5.44 -0.58
C HIS A 41 -9.05 -4.68 -0.84
N GLU A 42 -10.15 -5.21 -0.34
CA GLU A 42 -11.45 -4.57 -0.47
C GLU A 42 -11.52 -3.33 0.43
N ILE A 43 -12.12 -2.26 -0.09
CA ILE A 43 -12.41 -1.05 0.69
C ILE A 43 -13.84 -1.15 1.22
N ASN A 44 -14.01 -1.57 2.48
CA ASN A 44 -15.28 -1.57 3.22
C ASN A 44 -15.28 -0.54 4.36
N GLY A 45 -14.17 0.09 4.61
CA GLY A 45 -13.97 1.15 5.58
C GLY A 45 -12.62 1.81 5.34
N LEU A 46 -12.36 2.91 6.03
CA LEU A 46 -11.18 3.73 5.86
C LEU A 46 -10.52 3.99 7.21
N ARG A 47 -9.20 3.99 7.24
CA ARG A 47 -8.39 4.43 8.39
C ARG A 47 -7.24 5.27 7.92
N ILE A 48 -6.97 6.35 8.63
CA ILE A 48 -5.87 7.27 8.34
C ILE A 48 -4.67 6.93 9.21
N HIS A 49 -3.50 6.91 8.60
CA HIS A 49 -2.24 6.63 9.27
C HIS A 49 -1.18 7.69 8.94
N GLN A 50 -0.29 7.93 9.90
CA GLN A 50 0.90 8.74 9.66
C GLN A 50 1.95 7.91 8.94
N CYS A 51 2.44 8.39 7.78
CA CYS A 51 3.59 7.77 7.10
C CYS A 51 4.90 8.31 7.66
N LYS A 52 5.04 9.63 7.61
CA LYS A 52 6.19 10.41 8.08
C LYS A 52 5.73 11.83 8.38
N LEU A 53 6.59 12.66 8.94
CA LEU A 53 6.25 14.06 9.16
C LEU A 53 5.85 14.72 7.83
N GLY A 54 4.73 15.41 7.84
CA GLY A 54 4.17 16.11 6.68
C GLY A 54 3.38 15.21 5.71
N SER A 55 3.20 13.92 6.00
CA SER A 55 2.42 13.04 5.13
C SER A 55 1.57 12.02 5.88
N ILE A 56 0.42 11.73 5.34
CA ILE A 56 -0.51 10.70 5.80
C ILE A 56 -0.80 9.72 4.67
N THR A 57 -1.27 8.55 5.03
CA THR A 57 -1.84 7.56 4.11
C THR A 57 -3.21 7.11 4.61
N PHE A 58 -3.95 6.47 3.74
CA PHE A 58 -5.14 5.76 4.14
C PHE A 58 -5.00 4.26 3.86
N ILE A 59 -5.65 3.45 4.68
CA ILE A 59 -5.72 2.00 4.52
C ILE A 59 -7.19 1.63 4.46
N GLY A 60 -7.57 0.92 3.40
CA GLY A 60 -8.88 0.29 3.30
C GLY A 60 -8.97 -0.88 4.28
N SER A 61 -10.12 -1.05 4.92
CA SER A 61 -10.42 -2.25 5.72
C SER A 61 -11.49 -3.06 4.99
N GLY A 62 -11.32 -4.37 4.90
CA GLY A 62 -12.25 -5.26 4.23
C GLY A 62 -11.63 -6.62 3.97
N ARG A 63 -12.23 -7.36 3.02
CA ARG A 63 -11.70 -8.65 2.58
C ARG A 63 -10.34 -8.46 1.92
N SER A 64 -9.45 -9.41 2.13
CA SER A 64 -8.17 -9.47 1.44
C SER A 64 -7.98 -10.87 0.89
N ALA A 65 -7.60 -10.96 -0.38
CA ALA A 65 -7.24 -12.24 -0.98
C ALA A 65 -6.09 -12.06 -1.98
N SER A 66 -5.36 -13.15 -2.22
CA SER A 66 -4.12 -13.14 -2.96
C SER A 66 -3.97 -14.39 -3.83
N ILE A 67 -2.89 -14.44 -4.58
CA ILE A 67 -2.50 -15.65 -5.34
C ILE A 67 -2.33 -16.88 -4.45
N LYS A 68 -2.13 -16.71 -3.13
CA LYS A 68 -2.02 -17.80 -2.14
C LYS A 68 -3.38 -18.26 -1.59
N SER A 69 -4.43 -17.52 -1.82
CA SER A 69 -5.76 -17.82 -1.30
C SER A 69 -6.29 -19.14 -1.85
N THR A 70 -7.19 -19.78 -1.12
CA THR A 70 -7.89 -21.01 -1.50
C THR A 70 -9.39 -20.86 -1.32
N GLY A 71 -10.18 -21.77 -1.89
CA GLY A 71 -11.62 -21.78 -1.72
C GLY A 71 -12.29 -20.49 -2.19
N GLU A 72 -13.18 -19.94 -1.39
CA GLU A 72 -13.96 -18.73 -1.72
C GLU A 72 -13.10 -17.49 -1.88
N ASP A 73 -12.00 -17.36 -1.14
CA ASP A 73 -11.10 -16.21 -1.27
C ASP A 73 -10.34 -16.28 -2.59
N LYS A 74 -9.95 -17.48 -3.06
CA LYS A 74 -9.35 -17.62 -4.37
C LYS A 74 -10.34 -17.29 -5.47
N ALA A 75 -11.57 -17.78 -5.38
CA ALA A 75 -12.62 -17.47 -6.35
C ALA A 75 -12.91 -15.95 -6.42
N TRP A 76 -12.93 -15.28 -5.26
CA TRP A 76 -13.08 -13.84 -5.20
C TRP A 76 -11.90 -13.11 -5.85
N PHE A 77 -10.66 -13.51 -5.53
CA PHE A 77 -9.44 -12.94 -6.13
C PHE A 77 -9.44 -13.09 -7.65
N ASP A 78 -9.73 -14.31 -8.17
CA ASP A 78 -9.76 -14.58 -9.61
C ASP A 78 -10.82 -13.75 -10.33
N ARG A 79 -12.00 -13.58 -9.72
CA ARG A 79 -13.05 -12.72 -10.26
C ARG A 79 -12.57 -11.27 -10.40
N ILE A 80 -11.90 -10.72 -9.39
CA ILE A 80 -11.35 -9.35 -9.45
C ILE A 80 -10.26 -9.23 -10.51
N CYS A 81 -9.38 -10.23 -10.64
CA CYS A 81 -8.40 -10.27 -11.72
C CYS A 81 -9.08 -10.22 -13.10
N HIS A 82 -10.15 -11.00 -13.31
CA HIS A 82 -10.90 -10.99 -14.57
C HIS A 82 -11.58 -9.65 -14.83
N GLU A 83 -12.24 -9.05 -13.83
CA GLU A 83 -12.88 -7.74 -13.93
C GLU A 83 -11.88 -6.64 -14.33
N ASN A 84 -10.63 -6.77 -13.88
CA ASN A 84 -9.55 -5.83 -14.18
C ASN A 84 -8.75 -6.19 -15.46
N GLY A 85 -9.07 -7.29 -16.14
CA GLY A 85 -8.29 -7.77 -17.29
C GLY A 85 -6.89 -8.30 -16.92
N ASP A 86 -6.66 -8.59 -15.65
CA ASP A 86 -5.36 -9.01 -15.08
C ASP A 86 -5.32 -10.54 -14.91
N PHE A 87 -5.33 -11.29 -16.02
CA PHE A 87 -5.43 -12.77 -15.97
C PHE A 87 -4.64 -13.50 -17.08
N THR A 88 -3.75 -12.81 -17.80
CA THR A 88 -2.96 -13.43 -18.89
C THR A 88 -1.47 -13.18 -18.75
N TYR A 89 -1.02 -12.72 -17.59
CA TYR A 89 0.39 -12.36 -17.37
C TYR A 89 1.32 -13.57 -17.33
N SER A 90 0.87 -14.69 -16.77
CA SER A 90 1.51 -15.98 -16.66
C SER A 90 2.99 -15.95 -16.29
N ARG A 91 3.26 -15.79 -15.01
CA ARG A 91 4.64 -15.78 -14.47
C ARG A 91 4.79 -16.62 -13.20
N LYS A 92 6.03 -16.98 -12.92
CA LYS A 92 6.44 -17.49 -11.61
C LYS A 92 6.90 -16.33 -10.74
N VAL A 93 6.24 -16.12 -9.60
CA VAL A 93 6.61 -15.10 -8.59
C VAL A 93 7.15 -15.78 -7.35
N ARG A 94 8.13 -15.14 -6.72
CA ARG A 94 8.63 -15.52 -5.40
C ARG A 94 8.12 -14.55 -4.37
N LEU A 95 7.16 -14.99 -3.56
CA LEU A 95 6.66 -14.19 -2.45
C LEU A 95 7.57 -14.38 -1.24
N MET A 96 8.28 -13.32 -0.86
CA MET A 96 9.14 -13.31 0.32
C MET A 96 8.35 -12.88 1.55
N TYR A 97 8.59 -13.54 2.69
CA TYR A 97 7.99 -13.12 3.96
C TYR A 97 8.43 -11.70 4.32
N GLY A 98 7.46 -10.83 4.64
CA GLY A 98 7.70 -9.44 5.05
C GLY A 98 8.06 -8.47 3.93
N MET A 99 8.07 -8.89 2.67
CA MET A 99 8.15 -7.97 1.54
C MET A 99 6.76 -7.70 0.98
N PRO A 100 6.40 -6.43 0.78
CA PRO A 100 5.15 -6.10 0.14
C PRO A 100 5.20 -6.56 -1.32
N GLY A 101 4.24 -7.40 -1.71
CA GLY A 101 4.00 -7.73 -3.10
C GLY A 101 3.28 -6.59 -3.84
N ILE A 102 2.81 -6.88 -5.05
CA ILE A 102 1.97 -5.96 -5.82
C ILE A 102 0.53 -6.08 -5.28
N ASN A 103 0.20 -5.24 -4.30
CA ASN A 103 -1.09 -5.23 -3.61
C ASN A 103 -1.91 -4.02 -4.05
N ALA A 104 -3.15 -4.24 -4.48
CA ALA A 104 -4.03 -3.19 -4.98
C ALA A 104 -5.36 -3.12 -4.21
N TYR A 105 -6.00 -1.97 -4.28
CA TYR A 105 -7.35 -1.79 -3.75
C TYR A 105 -8.42 -2.25 -4.76
N THR A 106 -9.57 -2.69 -4.23
CA THR A 106 -10.77 -3.01 -5.00
C THR A 106 -12.03 -2.69 -4.16
N PRO A 107 -13.15 -2.18 -4.76
CA PRO A 107 -13.25 -1.67 -6.12
C PRO A 107 -12.29 -0.51 -6.39
N ASP A 108 -12.08 -0.16 -7.66
CA ASP A 108 -11.28 1.01 -8.02
C ASP A 108 -11.77 2.26 -7.29
N ILE A 109 -10.83 3.09 -6.81
CA ILE A 109 -11.12 4.42 -6.27
C ILE A 109 -11.32 5.36 -7.45
N VAL A 110 -12.39 6.12 -7.44
CA VAL A 110 -12.71 7.09 -8.53
C VAL A 110 -12.49 8.53 -8.09
N SER A 111 -12.53 8.82 -6.80
CA SER A 111 -12.12 10.13 -6.26
C SER A 111 -11.58 10.03 -4.84
N ILE A 112 -10.73 10.99 -4.51
CA ILE A 112 -10.20 11.23 -3.17
C ILE A 112 -10.41 12.71 -2.87
N ASP A 113 -11.16 13.03 -1.83
CA ASP A 113 -11.36 14.39 -1.35
C ASP A 113 -10.86 14.52 0.08
N VAL A 114 -10.15 15.60 0.36
CA VAL A 114 -9.78 16.00 1.72
C VAL A 114 -10.49 17.30 2.04
N LEU A 115 -11.38 17.27 3.02
CA LEU A 115 -12.18 18.41 3.44
C LEU A 115 -11.64 18.96 4.74
N CYS A 116 -11.65 20.29 4.90
CA CYS A 116 -11.46 20.91 6.21
C CYS A 116 -12.82 20.96 6.94
N GLU A 117 -12.84 20.55 8.21
CA GLU A 117 -14.05 20.65 9.05
C GLU A 117 -14.11 21.97 9.83
N ASP A 118 -13.01 22.71 9.86
CA ASP A 118 -12.88 24.09 10.38
C ASP A 118 -12.29 25.00 9.29
N ASP A 119 -12.30 26.31 9.50
CA ASP A 119 -11.73 27.27 8.55
C ASP A 119 -10.22 27.05 8.41
N PHE A 120 -9.78 26.71 7.20
CA PHE A 120 -8.35 26.54 6.91
C PHE A 120 -7.68 27.87 6.59
N ASP A 121 -8.29 28.64 5.70
CA ASP A 121 -7.94 30.02 5.36
C ASP A 121 -9.16 30.75 4.78
N SER A 122 -8.97 32.01 4.38
CA SER A 122 -10.06 32.83 3.83
C SER A 122 -10.69 32.29 2.53
N SER A 123 -9.96 31.43 1.79
CA SER A 123 -10.42 30.79 0.55
C SER A 123 -11.02 29.42 0.80
N HIS A 124 -10.70 28.79 1.92
CA HIS A 124 -11.14 27.46 2.31
C HIS A 124 -11.82 27.49 3.69
N PRO A 125 -13.08 28.01 3.75
CA PRO A 125 -13.88 27.91 4.97
C PRO A 125 -14.26 26.45 5.27
N ALA A 126 -14.77 26.19 6.47
CA ALA A 126 -15.22 24.88 6.90
C ALA A 126 -16.09 24.19 5.85
N GLY A 127 -15.80 22.93 5.56
CA GLY A 127 -16.45 22.11 4.53
C GLY A 127 -15.82 22.21 3.13
N SER A 128 -14.83 23.08 2.93
CA SER A 128 -14.14 23.19 1.63
C SER A 128 -13.18 22.04 1.39
N SER A 129 -12.97 21.70 0.10
CA SER A 129 -11.95 20.77 -0.33
C SER A 129 -10.56 21.43 -0.27
N LEU A 130 -9.56 20.68 0.22
CA LEU A 130 -8.15 21.07 0.25
C LEU A 130 -7.32 20.39 -0.83
N ASN A 131 -7.95 19.80 -1.86
CA ASN A 131 -7.26 19.02 -2.88
C ASN A 131 -6.21 19.82 -3.65
N ASP A 132 -6.37 21.13 -3.77
CA ASP A 132 -5.41 22.06 -4.34
C ASP A 132 -4.21 22.36 -3.43
N TYR A 133 -4.29 22.04 -2.15
CA TYR A 133 -3.22 22.17 -1.15
C TYR A 133 -2.54 20.85 -0.81
N ILE A 134 -2.87 19.76 -1.52
CA ILE A 134 -2.36 18.43 -1.25
C ILE A 134 -1.75 17.82 -2.49
N LYS A 135 -0.55 17.27 -2.37
CA LYS A 135 0.05 16.39 -3.37
C LYS A 135 -0.13 14.94 -2.96
N ILE A 136 -0.51 14.11 -3.91
CA ILE A 136 -0.57 12.66 -3.74
C ILE A 136 0.64 12.00 -4.41
N LYS A 137 1.32 11.11 -3.68
CA LYS A 137 2.24 10.13 -4.24
C LYS A 137 1.53 8.80 -4.31
N TYR A 138 1.50 8.21 -5.48
CA TYR A 138 0.76 6.99 -5.71
C TYR A 138 1.44 6.11 -6.75
N ARG A 139 1.02 4.86 -6.79
CA ARG A 139 1.41 3.86 -7.79
C ARG A 139 0.16 3.20 -8.30
N SER A 140 0.08 3.03 -9.61
CA SER A 140 -0.98 2.28 -10.29
C SER A 140 -0.33 1.42 -11.35
N VAL A 141 -0.79 0.20 -11.49
CA VAL A 141 -0.31 -0.75 -12.51
C VAL A 141 -1.29 -0.90 -13.68
N TRP A 142 -2.39 -0.14 -13.65
CA TRP A 142 -3.42 -0.20 -14.67
C TRP A 142 -2.88 -0.05 -16.09
N SER A 143 -2.05 0.95 -16.35
CA SER A 143 -1.54 1.20 -17.70
C SER A 143 -0.74 0.03 -18.28
N TYR A 144 -0.05 -0.75 -17.43
CA TYR A 144 0.69 -1.93 -17.83
C TYR A 144 -0.24 -3.10 -18.13
N ILE A 145 -1.25 -3.33 -17.28
CA ILE A 145 -2.27 -4.36 -17.48
C ILE A 145 -3.10 -4.05 -18.74
N ALA A 146 -3.59 -2.81 -18.88
CA ALA A 146 -4.40 -2.38 -20.02
C ALA A 146 -3.63 -2.48 -21.37
N ALA A 147 -2.30 -2.37 -21.34
CA ALA A 147 -1.46 -2.56 -22.51
C ALA A 147 -1.16 -4.05 -22.79
N GLY A 148 -1.82 -4.98 -22.10
CA GLY A 148 -1.55 -6.43 -22.25
C GLY A 148 -0.14 -6.81 -21.85
N TYR A 149 0.39 -6.17 -20.79
CA TYR A 149 1.73 -6.37 -20.23
C TYR A 149 2.86 -6.12 -21.23
N THR A 150 2.62 -5.22 -22.20
CA THR A 150 3.62 -4.79 -23.16
C THR A 150 4.37 -3.56 -22.68
N GLY A 151 5.67 -3.49 -22.97
CA GLY A 151 6.53 -2.41 -22.50
C GLY A 151 7.40 -2.83 -21.32
N PRO A 152 8.14 -1.86 -20.71
CA PRO A 152 8.99 -2.17 -19.56
C PRO A 152 8.13 -2.54 -18.36
N ASP A 153 8.43 -3.69 -17.74
CA ASP A 153 7.81 -4.12 -16.50
C ASP A 153 8.01 -3.04 -15.42
N PRO A 154 6.95 -2.49 -14.83
CA PRO A 154 7.09 -1.50 -13.77
C PRO A 154 7.74 -2.05 -12.49
N TYR A 155 7.75 -3.37 -12.27
CA TYR A 155 8.44 -3.98 -11.13
C TYR A 155 9.93 -4.24 -11.46
N PRO A 156 10.91 -4.06 -10.53
CA PRO A 156 10.71 -3.67 -9.12
C PRO A 156 10.57 -2.15 -8.90
N ASP A 157 10.90 -1.33 -9.88
CA ASP A 157 10.84 0.13 -9.78
C ASP A 157 9.44 0.66 -10.11
N LEU A 158 8.43 0.19 -9.38
CA LEU A 158 7.07 0.74 -9.48
C LEU A 158 7.15 2.27 -9.36
N ARG A 159 7.13 2.94 -10.52
CA ARG A 159 7.34 4.39 -10.58
C ARG A 159 6.30 5.11 -9.77
N VAL A 160 6.76 5.74 -8.70
CA VAL A 160 5.93 6.61 -7.89
C VAL A 160 5.59 7.83 -8.71
N LYS A 161 4.30 8.04 -8.95
CA LYS A 161 3.78 9.27 -9.55
C LYS A 161 3.50 10.27 -8.43
N THR A 162 3.71 11.56 -8.72
CA THR A 162 3.35 12.63 -7.79
C THR A 162 2.57 13.68 -8.57
N ARG A 163 1.37 14.00 -8.12
CA ARG A 163 0.49 15.02 -8.71
C ARG A 163 -0.19 15.84 -7.62
N GLN A 164 -0.74 16.99 -8.03
CA GLN A 164 -1.70 17.73 -7.21
C GLN A 164 -2.96 16.87 -7.09
N LEU A 165 -3.54 16.78 -5.89
CA LEU A 165 -4.70 15.91 -5.66
C LEU A 165 -5.93 16.38 -6.48
N SER A 166 -6.07 17.69 -6.68
CA SER A 166 -7.11 18.29 -7.55
C SER A 166 -6.98 17.93 -9.04
N GLU A 167 -5.82 17.43 -9.48
CA GLU A 167 -5.55 17.03 -10.88
C GLU A 167 -5.67 15.52 -11.10
N ILE A 168 -5.96 14.75 -10.05
CA ILE A 168 -6.09 13.30 -10.13
C ILE A 168 -7.38 12.94 -10.85
N THR A 169 -7.27 12.02 -11.79
CA THR A 169 -8.40 11.48 -12.54
C THR A 169 -8.74 10.05 -12.06
N PRO A 170 -9.97 9.56 -12.30
CA PRO A 170 -10.31 8.17 -12.01
C PRO A 170 -9.37 7.17 -12.68
N GLU A 171 -8.85 7.48 -13.87
CA GLU A 171 -7.88 6.62 -14.57
C GLU A 171 -6.55 6.51 -13.82
N ASP A 172 -6.09 7.57 -13.17
CA ASP A 172 -4.89 7.56 -12.33
C ASP A 172 -5.03 6.63 -11.11
N LEU A 173 -6.26 6.45 -10.63
CA LEU A 173 -6.59 5.69 -9.42
C LEU A 173 -7.00 4.23 -9.71
N ARG A 174 -7.10 3.83 -11.00
CA ARG A 174 -7.39 2.43 -11.33
C ARG A 174 -6.26 1.51 -10.90
N ILE A 175 -6.63 0.38 -10.31
CA ILE A 175 -5.71 -0.59 -9.72
C ILE A 175 -4.63 0.14 -8.91
N LEU A 176 -5.09 1.03 -8.01
CA LEU A 176 -4.24 1.79 -7.11
C LEU A 176 -3.57 0.82 -6.14
N LEU A 177 -2.24 0.87 -6.07
CA LEU A 177 -1.50 0.07 -5.11
C LEU A 177 -1.67 0.63 -3.70
N SER A 178 -1.52 -0.24 -2.70
CA SER A 178 -1.55 0.14 -1.29
C SER A 178 -0.55 1.25 -0.96
N ASP A 179 -0.86 1.98 0.11
CA ASP A 179 -0.02 3.03 0.70
C ASP A 179 0.19 4.28 -0.18
N PRO A 180 -0.87 4.89 -0.77
CA PRO A 180 -0.73 6.22 -1.35
C PRO A 180 -0.41 7.23 -0.24
N GLU A 181 0.51 8.17 -0.51
CA GLU A 181 0.90 9.20 0.46
C GLU A 181 0.27 10.55 0.08
N LEU A 182 -0.41 11.19 1.01
CA LEU A 182 -0.95 12.55 0.89
C LEU A 182 -0.04 13.52 1.64
N HIS A 183 0.43 14.56 0.95
CA HIS A 183 1.35 15.57 1.47
C HIS A 183 0.71 16.93 1.42
N PHE A 184 0.55 17.59 2.57
CA PHE A 184 0.12 18.97 2.66
C PHE A 184 1.25 19.89 2.17
N VAL A 185 1.01 20.67 1.11
CA VAL A 185 1.99 21.62 0.56
C VAL A 185 1.75 23.05 1.03
N THR A 186 0.59 23.31 1.63
CA THR A 186 0.19 24.59 2.21
C THR A 186 -0.20 24.38 3.67
N LYS A 187 0.03 25.39 4.49
CA LYS A 187 -0.38 25.41 5.90
C LYS A 187 -1.60 26.30 6.09
N PRO A 188 -2.43 26.02 7.09
CA PRO A 188 -3.57 26.88 7.41
C PRO A 188 -3.12 28.28 7.85
N GLU A 189 -4.00 29.27 7.72
CA GLU A 189 -3.75 30.64 8.19
C GLU A 189 -3.48 30.67 9.68
N LYS A 190 -4.24 29.90 10.47
CA LYS A 190 -4.01 29.69 11.90
C LYS A 190 -3.28 28.37 12.11
N ILE A 191 -1.97 28.45 12.34
CA ILE A 191 -1.16 27.24 12.59
C ILE A 191 -1.63 26.57 13.88
N GLY A 192 -1.92 25.28 13.81
CA GLY A 192 -2.39 24.50 14.96
C GLY A 192 -2.95 23.15 14.56
N ILE A 193 -3.84 22.64 15.40
CA ILE A 193 -4.56 21.40 15.14
C ILE A 193 -5.83 21.74 14.36
N HIS A 194 -6.02 21.07 13.24
CA HIS A 194 -7.22 21.17 12.40
C HIS A 194 -7.91 19.83 12.29
N SER A 195 -9.25 19.84 12.25
CA SER A 195 -10.08 18.69 11.96
C SER A 195 -10.23 18.55 10.44
N LEU A 196 -9.85 17.40 9.92
CA LEU A 196 -9.87 17.09 8.50
C LEU A 196 -10.65 15.80 8.27
N LYS A 197 -11.31 15.69 7.11
CA LYS A 197 -12.04 14.50 6.68
C LYS A 197 -11.54 14.04 5.32
N ILE A 198 -11.14 12.78 5.20
CA ILE A 198 -10.93 12.15 3.89
C ILE A 198 -12.23 11.46 3.46
N VAL A 199 -12.58 11.64 2.19
CA VAL A 199 -13.69 10.98 1.53
C VAL A 199 -13.19 10.27 0.30
N LEU A 200 -13.39 8.96 0.22
CA LEU A 200 -13.12 8.13 -0.96
C LEU A 200 -14.42 7.72 -1.60
N LYS A 201 -14.51 7.84 -2.93
CA LYS A 201 -15.59 7.22 -3.71
C LYS A 201 -15.02 6.07 -4.53
N THR A 202 -15.73 4.98 -4.57
CA THR A 202 -15.36 3.77 -5.30
C THR A 202 -16.24 3.56 -6.53
N ALA A 203 -15.74 2.80 -7.50
CA ALA A 203 -16.41 2.59 -8.79
C ALA A 203 -17.79 1.92 -8.68
N ASP A 204 -18.05 1.21 -7.59
CA ASP A 204 -19.36 0.62 -7.28
C ASP A 204 -20.35 1.62 -6.64
N GLY A 205 -19.95 2.89 -6.52
CA GLY A 205 -20.78 3.98 -6.01
C GLY A 205 -20.77 4.15 -4.48
N ARG A 206 -20.01 3.34 -3.75
CA ARG A 206 -19.88 3.49 -2.30
C ARG A 206 -18.98 4.69 -1.96
N GLU A 207 -19.28 5.31 -0.81
CA GLU A 207 -18.48 6.37 -0.21
C GLU A 207 -17.96 5.91 1.14
N HIS A 208 -16.66 6.10 1.37
CA HIS A 208 -15.99 5.79 2.63
C HIS A 208 -15.31 7.04 3.14
N SER A 209 -15.43 7.33 4.42
CA SER A 209 -14.79 8.51 5.00
C SER A 209 -14.25 8.22 6.38
N ASP A 210 -13.21 8.98 6.76
CA ASP A 210 -12.65 9.01 8.09
C ASP A 210 -12.26 10.45 8.45
N THR A 211 -12.50 10.83 9.71
CA THR A 211 -12.14 12.15 10.26
C THR A 211 -10.91 12.00 11.14
N PHE A 212 -9.97 12.91 11.03
CA PHE A 212 -8.73 12.92 11.77
C PHE A 212 -8.30 14.33 12.15
N HIS A 213 -7.48 14.44 13.18
CA HIS A 213 -6.90 15.72 13.60
C HIS A 213 -5.43 15.79 13.22
N TYR A 214 -5.04 16.86 12.55
CA TYR A 214 -3.68 17.06 12.07
C TYR A 214 -3.07 18.33 12.68
N ASP A 215 -1.93 18.18 13.37
CA ASP A 215 -1.17 19.29 13.94
C ASP A 215 -0.20 19.86 12.90
N PHE A 216 -0.58 20.94 12.24
CA PHE A 216 0.23 21.62 11.23
C PHE A 216 1.49 22.28 11.79
N SER A 217 1.58 22.49 13.10
CA SER A 217 2.81 22.98 13.74
C SER A 217 3.89 21.92 13.80
N LYS A 218 3.49 20.65 13.90
CA LYS A 218 4.38 19.49 14.01
C LYS A 218 4.41 18.64 12.75
N GLY A 219 3.43 18.80 11.84
CA GLY A 219 3.30 17.99 10.63
C GLY A 219 2.91 16.54 10.93
N GLN A 220 1.98 16.31 11.88
CA GLN A 220 1.60 14.97 12.32
C GLN A 220 0.14 14.86 12.75
N LEU A 221 -0.39 13.62 12.75
CA LEU A 221 -1.66 13.28 13.37
C LEU A 221 -1.57 13.44 14.89
N THR A 222 -2.66 13.91 15.52
CA THR A 222 -2.71 14.07 17.00
C THR A 222 -3.19 12.79 17.70
N ASP A 223 -4.02 12.00 17.02
CA ASP A 223 -4.70 10.82 17.59
C ASP A 223 -3.90 9.52 17.38
N LEU A 224 -2.56 9.61 17.31
CA LEU A 224 -1.70 8.44 17.25
C LEU A 224 -1.85 7.61 18.53
N LYS A 225 -2.86 6.77 18.58
CA LYS A 225 -2.81 5.60 19.45
C LYS A 225 -1.73 4.68 18.87
N TRP A 226 -0.52 4.79 19.40
CA TRP A 226 0.52 3.79 19.17
C TRP A 226 -0.06 2.45 19.64
N SER A 227 -0.56 1.65 18.72
CA SER A 227 -0.72 0.23 19.00
C SER A 227 0.69 -0.31 19.14
N SER A 228 1.18 -0.36 20.39
CA SER A 228 2.36 -1.15 20.72
C SER A 228 2.01 -2.60 20.37
N GLY A 229 2.31 -2.99 19.14
CA GLY A 229 2.28 -4.38 18.73
C GLY A 229 3.26 -5.15 19.62
N ARG A 230 2.72 -6.06 20.41
CA ARG A 230 3.47 -7.18 20.99
C ARG A 230 3.50 -8.31 20.00
#